data_d186e31bd84ea330db74cfe91e1747d9
#
_entry.id   d186e31bd84ea330db74cfe91e1747d9
#
_cell.length_a   1.000
_cell.length_b   1.000
_cell.length_c   1.000
_cell.angle_alpha   90.00
_cell.angle_beta   90.00
_cell.angle_gamma   90.00
#
_symmetry.space_group_name_H-M   'P 1'
#
loop_
_entity.id
_entity.type
_entity.pdbx_description
1 polymer ?
#
loop_
_entity_poly.entity_id
_entity_poly.type
_entity_poly.pdbx_seq_one_letter_code
_entity_poly.pdbx_strand_id
1 'polypeptide(L)'
;EEKEKIVFLYKEKYFDCNIQHFSELLADREGIKRDASTLLRLLKEYDILSVKAHRKTKKAFKKKLKEKARKLKETDKKNLELIEPSQELDNAHPRRAHCKYFGEMLQMDASDHEWIKGIKCHLHAAIDDSTGMIVGAYFDVQETLNGYYHVTAQIFKEYGIPYMFYTDNRTVFEYRRKGEKSIEKDTFTQFGYMCHNLGIALETTSISQAKGKIERLFQTLQSRLIAELRLEKIETIEQANEYLPIYIQKFNEQFALKIDNNKNVFENQLTEEEINLNLSVISKRKVDSGCCISYKNKYYRLEDENVEFRNFRRGTEVIVVQSFDKKLYGNVSDKLYTLVEVPKEEKESRYFGVKKEVKKEKKKYIPPLEHPWKKKSFEKYLEKQQKIKEKEEYIE
;
A
#
# COMPACT_ATOMS: atom_id res chain seq x y z
N GLU A 1 0.11 -29.11 36.24
CA GLU A 1 -0.91 -29.20 35.18
C GLU A 1 -1.20 -27.82 34.53
N GLU A 2 -1.71 -26.78 35.25
CA GLU A 2 -2.02 -25.47 34.62
C GLU A 2 -0.76 -24.79 34.11
N LYS A 3 0.34 -24.78 34.85
CA LYS A 3 1.61 -24.18 34.42
C LYS A 3 2.16 -24.86 33.15
N GLU A 4 2.10 -26.16 33.09
CA GLU A 4 2.56 -26.94 31.93
C GLU A 4 1.68 -26.69 30.71
N LYS A 5 0.36 -26.57 30.90
CA LYS A 5 -0.58 -26.20 29.86
C LYS A 5 -0.26 -24.80 29.29
N ILE A 6 0.01 -23.82 30.14
CA ILE A 6 0.39 -22.45 29.71
C ILE A 6 1.69 -22.47 28.91
N VAL A 7 2.70 -23.21 29.40
CA VAL A 7 3.99 -23.34 28.71
C VAL A 7 3.84 -24.03 27.35
N PHE A 8 3.03 -25.06 27.26
CA PHE A 8 2.72 -25.77 26.03
C PHE A 8 2.00 -24.82 25.03
N LEU A 9 0.96 -24.13 25.49
CA LEU A 9 0.24 -23.15 24.67
C LEU A 9 1.16 -22.06 24.12
N TYR A 10 2.08 -21.56 24.94
CA TYR A 10 3.04 -20.57 24.48
C TYR A 10 3.98 -21.11 23.41
N LYS A 11 4.49 -22.33 23.57
CA LYS A 11 5.42 -22.94 22.61
C LYS A 11 4.77 -23.26 21.26
N GLU A 12 3.56 -23.81 21.29
CA GLU A 12 2.91 -24.35 20.10
C GLU A 12 2.01 -23.33 19.40
N LYS A 13 1.28 -22.51 20.15
CA LYS A 13 0.23 -21.65 19.58
C LYS A 13 0.58 -20.17 19.61
N TYR A 14 1.21 -19.68 20.70
CA TYR A 14 1.40 -18.26 20.97
C TYR A 14 2.87 -17.82 20.99
N PHE A 15 3.76 -18.55 20.34
CA PHE A 15 5.22 -18.37 20.39
C PHE A 15 5.72 -17.00 19.88
N ASP A 16 4.97 -16.34 19.02
CA ASP A 16 5.27 -15.04 18.42
C ASP A 16 4.62 -13.85 19.14
N CYS A 17 3.75 -14.12 20.12
CA CYS A 17 3.08 -13.09 20.89
C CYS A 17 4.01 -12.43 21.91
N ASN A 18 3.88 -11.11 22.10
CA ASN A 18 4.47 -10.49 23.28
C ASN A 18 3.71 -10.92 24.54
N ILE A 19 4.37 -10.87 25.71
CA ILE A 19 3.81 -11.43 26.96
C ILE A 19 2.48 -10.78 27.37
N GLN A 20 2.32 -9.47 27.15
CA GLN A 20 1.08 -8.77 27.44
C GLN A 20 -0.05 -9.27 26.53
N HIS A 21 0.19 -9.40 25.25
CA HIS A 21 -0.76 -9.93 24.30
C HIS A 21 -1.09 -11.40 24.58
N PHE A 22 -0.08 -12.20 24.96
CA PHE A 22 -0.29 -13.58 25.38
C PHE A 22 -1.21 -13.70 26.61
N SER A 23 -1.04 -12.81 27.61
CA SER A 23 -1.92 -12.75 28.79
C SER A 23 -3.38 -12.50 28.40
N GLU A 24 -3.61 -11.58 27.48
CA GLU A 24 -4.93 -11.24 26.96
C GLU A 24 -5.55 -12.41 26.19
N LEU A 25 -4.79 -13.02 25.26
CA LEU A 25 -5.25 -14.16 24.47
C LEU A 25 -5.53 -15.41 25.33
N LEU A 26 -4.75 -15.63 26.40
CA LEU A 26 -5.04 -16.70 27.35
C LEU A 26 -6.37 -16.47 28.07
N ALA A 27 -6.65 -15.23 28.46
CA ALA A 27 -7.92 -14.90 29.10
C ALA A 27 -9.10 -15.05 28.15
N ASP A 28 -8.97 -14.54 26.92
CA ASP A 28 -10.07 -14.48 25.93
C ASP A 28 -10.35 -15.85 25.29
N ARG A 29 -9.30 -16.58 24.90
CA ARG A 29 -9.44 -17.80 24.10
C ARG A 29 -9.35 -19.10 24.89
N GLU A 30 -8.62 -19.08 26.01
CA GLU A 30 -8.35 -20.30 26.82
C GLU A 30 -8.99 -20.24 28.22
N GLY A 31 -9.62 -19.11 28.57
CA GLY A 31 -10.25 -18.89 29.86
C GLY A 31 -9.29 -18.81 31.06
N ILE A 32 -7.98 -18.69 30.81
CA ILE A 32 -6.93 -18.66 31.83
C ILE A 32 -6.51 -17.21 32.10
N LYS A 33 -6.92 -16.66 33.23
CA LYS A 33 -6.57 -15.28 33.64
C LYS A 33 -5.28 -15.28 34.44
N ARG A 34 -4.18 -14.80 33.89
CA ARG A 34 -2.87 -14.60 34.52
C ARG A 34 -2.22 -13.31 34.06
N ASP A 35 -1.61 -12.57 34.98
CA ASP A 35 -0.91 -11.33 34.66
C ASP A 35 0.34 -11.59 33.84
N ALA A 36 0.68 -10.65 32.97
CA ALA A 36 1.87 -10.70 32.11
C ALA A 36 3.17 -10.89 32.89
N SER A 37 3.28 -10.29 34.09
CA SER A 37 4.43 -10.46 34.99
C SER A 37 4.57 -11.90 35.51
N THR A 38 3.46 -12.53 35.86
CA THR A 38 3.41 -13.94 36.30
C THR A 38 3.78 -14.88 35.17
N LEU A 39 3.23 -14.64 33.98
CA LEU A 39 3.56 -15.41 32.77
C LEU A 39 5.04 -15.28 32.39
N LEU A 40 5.60 -14.07 32.49
CA LEU A 40 7.02 -13.85 32.20
C LEU A 40 7.91 -14.63 33.18
N ARG A 41 7.54 -14.69 34.47
CA ARG A 41 8.25 -15.44 35.49
C ARG A 41 8.17 -16.94 35.21
N LEU A 42 6.96 -17.44 34.92
CA LEU A 42 6.72 -18.82 34.56
C LEU A 42 7.56 -19.25 33.34
N LEU A 43 7.53 -18.48 32.26
CA LEU A 43 8.31 -18.79 31.05
C LEU A 43 9.82 -18.82 31.32
N LYS A 44 10.32 -17.93 32.22
CA LYS A 44 11.72 -17.97 32.67
C LYS A 44 12.07 -19.21 33.46
N GLU A 45 11.17 -19.71 34.29
CA GLU A 45 11.36 -20.99 35.04
C GLU A 45 11.59 -22.18 34.08
N TYR A 46 11.02 -22.11 32.87
CA TYR A 46 11.16 -23.10 31.79
C TYR A 46 12.18 -22.73 30.70
N ASP A 47 13.08 -21.78 30.99
CA ASP A 47 14.12 -21.26 30.07
C ASP A 47 13.58 -20.76 28.70
N ILE A 48 12.35 -20.26 28.66
CA ILE A 48 11.72 -19.72 27.47
C ILE A 48 11.89 -18.20 27.44
N LEU A 49 12.54 -17.71 26.39
CA LEU A 49 12.72 -16.28 26.17
C LEU A 49 11.51 -15.67 25.44
N SER A 50 11.02 -14.55 25.94
CA SER A 50 9.99 -13.78 25.23
C SER A 50 10.50 -13.20 23.91
N VAL A 51 9.60 -12.96 22.95
CA VAL A 51 9.92 -12.34 21.65
C VAL A 51 10.70 -11.03 21.82
N LYS A 52 10.35 -10.22 22.83
CA LYS A 52 11.04 -8.97 23.15
C LYS A 52 12.47 -9.21 23.66
N ALA A 53 12.70 -10.25 24.44
CA ALA A 53 14.03 -10.64 24.91
C ALA A 53 14.89 -11.14 23.75
N HIS A 54 14.36 -11.98 22.86
CA HIS A 54 15.04 -12.41 21.65
C HIS A 54 15.47 -11.23 20.76
N ARG A 55 14.58 -10.25 20.54
CA ARG A 55 14.90 -9.05 19.76
C ARG A 55 16.00 -8.22 20.41
N LYS A 56 15.99 -8.05 21.74
CA LYS A 56 17.04 -7.33 22.49
C LYS A 56 18.39 -8.05 22.37
N THR A 57 18.41 -9.36 22.54
CA THR A 57 19.62 -10.18 22.43
C THR A 57 20.21 -10.10 21.03
N LYS A 58 19.38 -10.21 20.00
CA LYS A 58 19.79 -10.08 18.59
C LYS A 58 20.34 -8.67 18.27
N LYS A 59 19.71 -7.60 18.82
CA LYS A 59 20.22 -6.22 18.70
C LYS A 59 21.56 -6.04 19.43
N ALA A 60 21.70 -6.56 20.65
CA ALA A 60 22.95 -6.48 21.40
C ALA A 60 24.10 -7.25 20.68
N PHE A 61 23.80 -8.41 20.12
CA PHE A 61 24.76 -9.17 19.34
C PHE A 61 25.17 -8.43 18.04
N LYS A 62 24.22 -7.86 17.29
CA LYS A 62 24.51 -7.01 16.14
C LYS A 62 25.33 -5.79 16.48
N LYS A 63 25.05 -5.14 17.65
CA LYS A 63 25.83 -4.02 18.15
C LYS A 63 27.28 -4.43 18.46
N LYS A 64 27.47 -5.54 19.17
CA LYS A 64 28.82 -6.10 19.46
C LYS A 64 29.59 -6.45 18.18
N LEU A 65 28.93 -7.01 17.16
CA LEU A 65 29.55 -7.29 15.86
C LEU A 65 29.98 -6.03 15.13
N LYS A 66 29.13 -4.98 15.13
CA LYS A 66 29.47 -3.66 14.57
C LYS A 66 30.62 -3.00 15.30
N GLU A 67 30.66 -3.07 16.63
CA GLU A 67 31.74 -2.54 17.46
C GLU A 67 33.06 -3.30 17.21
N LYS A 68 33.02 -4.63 17.06
CA LYS A 68 34.20 -5.42 16.68
C LYS A 68 34.68 -5.05 15.27
N ALA A 69 33.78 -4.91 14.30
CA ALA A 69 34.13 -4.51 12.94
C ALA A 69 34.68 -3.05 12.89
N ARG A 70 34.19 -2.15 13.75
CA ARG A 70 34.70 -0.79 13.90
C ARG A 70 36.12 -0.82 14.49
N LYS A 71 36.35 -1.58 15.56
CA LYS A 71 37.68 -1.73 16.17
C LYS A 71 38.72 -2.34 15.23
N LEU A 72 38.31 -3.30 14.35
CA LEU A 72 39.18 -3.86 13.31
C LEU A 72 39.56 -2.81 12.25
N LYS A 73 38.64 -1.86 11.94
CA LYS A 73 38.93 -0.74 11.03
C LYS A 73 39.73 0.38 11.68
N GLU A 74 39.66 0.54 13.01
CA GLU A 74 40.43 1.53 13.78
C GLU A 74 41.87 1.10 13.99
N THR A 75 42.19 -0.19 13.99
CA THR A 75 43.59 -0.67 14.02
C THR A 75 44.34 -0.35 12.73
N ASP A 76 43.67 -0.16 11.61
CA ASP A 76 44.26 0.26 10.34
C ASP A 76 44.37 1.80 10.19
N LYS A 77 43.83 2.59 11.12
CA LYS A 77 43.82 4.06 11.09
C LYS A 77 44.54 4.71 12.29
N LYS A 78 45.69 4.16 12.69
CA LYS A 78 46.45 4.69 13.80
C LYS A 78 47.27 5.98 13.48
N ASN A 79 46.75 6.90 12.66
CA ASN A 79 47.43 8.19 12.42
C ASN A 79 46.51 9.36 12.08
N LEU A 80 45.30 9.44 12.65
CA LEU A 80 44.56 10.72 12.61
C LEU A 80 43.76 10.87 13.91
N GLU A 81 44.42 11.51 14.87
CA GLU A 81 43.75 12.17 16.01
C GLU A 81 42.90 13.30 15.45
N LEU A 82 41.60 13.08 15.32
CA LEU A 82 40.63 14.14 15.33
C LEU A 82 39.58 13.74 16.36
N ILE A 83 39.63 14.44 17.48
CA ILE A 83 38.57 14.54 18.48
C ILE A 83 37.33 14.99 17.69
N GLU A 84 36.43 14.06 17.37
CA GLU A 84 35.11 14.44 16.86
C GLU A 84 34.44 15.27 17.97
N PRO A 85 34.06 16.53 17.72
CA PRO A 85 33.27 17.29 18.66
C PRO A 85 32.01 16.49 18.96
N SER A 86 31.63 16.47 20.25
CA SER A 86 30.32 15.97 20.68
C SER A 86 29.29 16.53 19.69
N GLN A 87 28.55 15.64 19.00
CA GLN A 87 27.49 16.09 18.12
C GLN A 87 26.48 16.85 18.96
N GLU A 88 26.61 18.16 18.97
CA GLU A 88 25.55 19.05 19.41
C GLU A 88 24.33 18.70 18.54
N LEU A 89 23.23 18.31 19.19
CA LEU A 89 21.97 18.04 18.53
C LEU A 89 21.37 19.38 18.10
N ASP A 90 21.85 19.93 16.97
CA ASP A 90 21.33 21.15 16.36
C ASP A 90 19.83 21.06 15.98
N ASN A 91 19.21 19.91 16.17
CA ASN A 91 17.82 19.60 15.75
C ASN A 91 16.98 19.03 16.90
N ALA A 92 17.04 19.61 18.08
CA ALA A 92 16.04 19.33 19.12
C ALA A 92 14.71 20.02 18.76
N HIS A 93 13.87 19.34 17.99
CA HIS A 93 12.52 19.84 17.72
C HIS A 93 11.65 19.70 18.97
N PRO A 94 10.97 20.78 19.41
CA PRO A 94 10.04 20.71 20.53
C PRO A 94 8.93 19.69 20.23
N ARG A 95 8.46 18.99 21.25
CA ARG A 95 7.34 18.06 21.09
C ARG A 95 6.08 18.87 20.74
N ARG A 96 5.39 18.49 19.66
CA ARG A 96 4.09 19.05 19.32
C ARG A 96 3.07 18.62 20.39
N ALA A 97 2.25 19.56 20.85
CA ALA A 97 1.10 19.24 21.69
C ALA A 97 0.10 18.36 20.92
N HIS A 98 -0.56 17.45 21.64
CA HIS A 98 -1.64 16.65 21.04
C HIS A 98 -2.87 17.52 20.77
N CYS A 99 -3.61 17.19 19.72
CA CYS A 99 -4.89 17.81 19.41
C CYS A 99 -5.90 17.52 20.52
N LYS A 100 -6.87 18.42 20.68
CA LYS A 100 -7.88 18.33 21.75
C LYS A 100 -9.16 17.66 21.27
N TYR A 101 -9.48 17.80 19.99
CA TYR A 101 -10.75 17.40 19.43
C TYR A 101 -10.60 16.16 18.55
N PHE A 102 -11.60 15.27 18.61
CA PHE A 102 -11.67 14.11 17.72
C PHE A 102 -11.94 14.57 16.29
N GLY A 103 -11.12 14.13 15.33
CA GLY A 103 -11.17 14.55 13.94
C GLY A 103 -10.42 15.84 13.59
N GLU A 104 -9.78 16.51 14.60
CA GLU A 104 -8.97 17.71 14.36
C GLU A 104 -7.74 17.41 13.52
N MET A 105 -7.06 16.30 13.76
CA MET A 105 -5.91 15.86 12.98
C MET A 105 -5.83 14.35 12.91
N LEU A 106 -5.77 13.83 11.72
CA LEU A 106 -5.53 12.42 11.44
C LEU A 106 -4.11 12.23 10.90
N GLN A 107 -3.26 11.52 11.65
CA GLN A 107 -1.97 11.11 11.14
C GLN A 107 -2.15 9.89 10.23
N MET A 108 -1.68 9.98 8.99
CA MET A 108 -1.81 8.91 7.99
C MET A 108 -0.44 8.51 7.46
N ASP A 109 -0.19 7.21 7.36
CA ASP A 109 1.06 6.64 6.86
C ASP A 109 0.85 5.19 6.41
N ALA A 110 1.87 4.61 5.76
CA ALA A 110 1.89 3.19 5.40
C ALA A 110 3.13 2.49 5.96
N SER A 111 2.97 1.26 6.40
CA SER A 111 4.04 0.44 6.95
C SER A 111 4.30 -0.78 6.09
N ASP A 112 5.50 -0.85 5.50
CA ASP A 112 6.01 -2.01 4.78
C ASP A 112 6.51 -3.07 5.76
N HIS A 113 5.88 -4.25 5.76
CA HIS A 113 6.27 -5.37 6.60
C HIS A 113 5.78 -6.71 6.01
N GLU A 114 6.34 -7.83 6.48
CA GLU A 114 5.73 -9.14 6.30
C GLU A 114 4.57 -9.28 7.32
N TRP A 115 3.40 -8.76 6.93
CA TRP A 115 2.21 -8.76 7.77
C TRP A 115 1.51 -10.11 7.81
N ILE A 116 1.55 -10.84 6.71
CA ILE A 116 1.01 -12.19 6.53
C ILE A 116 2.20 -13.09 6.26
N LYS A 117 2.20 -14.29 6.80
CA LYS A 117 3.32 -15.23 6.65
C LYS A 117 3.69 -15.44 5.17
N GLY A 118 4.92 -15.09 4.80
CA GLY A 118 5.42 -15.21 3.43
C GLY A 118 4.98 -14.09 2.48
N ILE A 119 4.11 -13.16 2.92
CA ILE A 119 3.63 -12.06 2.10
C ILE A 119 4.08 -10.72 2.69
N LYS A 120 4.93 -10.03 1.95
CA LYS A 120 5.33 -8.66 2.25
C LYS A 120 4.36 -7.71 1.59
N CYS A 121 3.67 -6.89 2.39
CA CYS A 121 2.67 -5.94 1.92
C CYS A 121 2.68 -4.66 2.78
N HIS A 122 1.91 -3.68 2.37
CA HIS A 122 1.82 -2.38 3.04
C HIS A 122 0.50 -2.26 3.78
N LEU A 123 0.57 -1.95 5.07
CA LEU A 123 -0.60 -1.54 5.84
C LEU A 123 -0.69 -0.01 5.84
N HIS A 124 -1.70 0.52 5.15
CA HIS A 124 -2.08 1.93 5.23
C HIS A 124 -2.96 2.10 6.45
N ALA A 125 -2.73 3.13 7.25
CA ALA A 125 -3.55 3.39 8.44
C ALA A 125 -3.66 4.89 8.71
N ALA A 126 -4.76 5.27 9.35
CA ALA A 126 -4.98 6.60 9.90
C ALA A 126 -5.31 6.50 11.38
N ILE A 127 -4.67 7.33 12.19
CA ILE A 127 -4.89 7.43 13.64
C ILE A 127 -5.27 8.86 14.01
N ASP A 128 -6.28 9.02 14.83
CA ASP A 128 -6.63 10.31 15.39
C ASP A 128 -5.63 10.77 16.47
N ASP A 129 -5.16 12.01 16.35
CA ASP A 129 -4.12 12.54 17.25
C ASP A 129 -4.66 12.81 18.66
N SER A 130 -5.93 13.08 18.84
CA SER A 130 -6.51 13.36 20.16
C SER A 130 -6.74 12.07 20.94
N THR A 131 -7.46 11.13 20.37
CA THR A 131 -7.93 9.90 21.05
C THR A 131 -6.99 8.73 20.92
N GLY A 132 -6.13 8.71 19.88
CA GLY A 132 -5.34 7.54 19.53
C GLY A 132 -6.14 6.41 18.88
N MET A 133 -7.36 6.69 18.45
CA MET A 133 -8.26 5.77 17.76
C MET A 133 -7.79 5.52 16.33
N ILE A 134 -7.74 4.28 15.90
CA ILE A 134 -7.55 3.94 14.49
C ILE A 134 -8.88 4.20 13.79
N VAL A 135 -8.89 5.16 12.87
CA VAL A 135 -10.10 5.58 12.14
C VAL A 135 -10.22 4.97 10.74
N GLY A 136 -9.19 4.29 10.29
CA GLY A 136 -9.20 3.53 9.05
C GLY A 136 -7.88 2.78 8.85
N ALA A 137 -7.98 1.61 8.21
CA ALA A 137 -6.79 0.86 7.81
C ALA A 137 -7.09 -0.08 6.64
N TYR A 138 -6.07 -0.33 5.79
CA TYR A 138 -6.20 -1.14 4.60
C TYR A 138 -4.86 -1.73 4.18
N PHE A 139 -4.84 -3.02 3.82
CA PHE A 139 -3.68 -3.70 3.26
C PHE A 139 -3.68 -3.58 1.73
N ASP A 140 -2.52 -3.23 1.17
CA ASP A 140 -2.28 -3.26 -0.27
C ASP A 140 -0.90 -3.89 -0.56
N VAL A 141 -0.70 -4.39 -1.77
CA VAL A 141 0.58 -5.00 -2.21
C VAL A 141 1.72 -3.98 -2.12
N GLN A 142 1.43 -2.72 -2.43
CA GLN A 142 2.39 -1.62 -2.41
C GLN A 142 1.77 -0.40 -1.73
N GLU A 143 2.60 0.58 -1.39
CA GLU A 143 2.11 1.89 -0.95
C GLU A 143 1.59 2.66 -2.15
N THR A 144 0.28 2.81 -2.24
CA THR A 144 -0.43 3.38 -3.38
C THR A 144 -1.44 4.43 -2.96
N LEU A 145 -1.81 5.31 -3.89
CA LEU A 145 -2.95 6.20 -3.72
C LEU A 145 -4.24 5.43 -3.43
N ASN A 146 -4.41 4.25 -4.05
CA ASN A 146 -5.58 3.40 -3.83
C ASN A 146 -5.69 2.94 -2.37
N GLY A 147 -4.59 2.54 -1.75
CA GLY A 147 -4.56 2.17 -0.33
C GLY A 147 -4.98 3.33 0.58
N TYR A 148 -4.46 4.54 0.31
CA TYR A 148 -4.88 5.73 1.05
C TYR A 148 -6.33 6.11 0.80
N TYR A 149 -6.86 5.92 -0.41
CA TYR A 149 -8.27 6.15 -0.73
C TYR A 149 -9.19 5.17 0.00
N HIS A 150 -8.81 3.89 0.15
CA HIS A 150 -9.57 2.94 0.96
C HIS A 150 -9.65 3.36 2.43
N VAL A 151 -8.54 3.83 3.01
CA VAL A 151 -8.53 4.38 4.38
C VAL A 151 -9.43 5.60 4.48
N THR A 152 -9.33 6.53 3.52
CA THR A 152 -10.12 7.76 3.51
C THR A 152 -11.61 7.48 3.32
N ALA A 153 -11.97 6.50 2.48
CA ALA A 153 -13.36 6.07 2.28
C ALA A 153 -13.98 5.54 3.59
N GLN A 154 -13.23 4.75 4.36
CA GLN A 154 -13.67 4.29 5.68
C GLN A 154 -13.94 5.47 6.62
N ILE A 155 -13.02 6.45 6.65
CA ILE A 155 -13.15 7.64 7.49
C ILE A 155 -14.40 8.44 7.11
N PHE A 156 -14.59 8.75 5.82
CA PHE A 156 -15.72 9.54 5.33
C PHE A 156 -17.07 8.86 5.57
N LYS A 157 -17.12 7.54 5.44
CA LYS A 157 -18.33 6.75 5.66
C LYS A 157 -18.71 6.65 7.13
N GLU A 158 -17.72 6.47 8.01
CA GLU A 158 -17.97 6.14 9.43
C GLU A 158 -17.98 7.39 10.32
N TYR A 159 -17.08 8.33 10.09
CA TYR A 159 -16.88 9.50 10.95
C TYR A 159 -17.27 10.82 10.26
N GLY A 160 -17.07 10.93 8.95
CA GLY A 160 -17.25 12.15 8.18
C GLY A 160 -15.93 12.80 7.74
N ILE A 161 -15.98 14.07 7.40
CA ILE A 161 -14.85 14.83 6.87
C ILE A 161 -13.99 15.35 8.03
N PRO A 162 -12.70 15.00 8.14
CA PRO A 162 -11.81 15.50 9.19
C PRO A 162 -11.36 16.94 8.88
N TYR A 163 -10.91 17.65 9.89
CA TYR A 163 -10.35 18.99 9.68
C TYR A 163 -8.97 18.94 8.97
N MET A 164 -8.10 17.98 9.31
CA MET A 164 -6.74 17.91 8.79
C MET A 164 -6.22 16.49 8.62
N PHE A 165 -5.52 16.23 7.49
CA PHE A 165 -4.61 15.11 7.34
C PHE A 165 -3.16 15.54 7.54
N TYR A 166 -2.41 14.75 8.32
CA TYR A 166 -1.00 14.93 8.58
C TYR A 166 -0.20 13.75 8.08
N THR A 167 0.61 13.95 7.04
CA THR A 167 1.28 12.89 6.28
C THR A 167 2.77 13.14 6.14
N ASP A 168 3.51 12.24 5.50
CA ASP A 168 4.89 12.51 5.09
C ASP A 168 4.98 13.22 3.74
N ASN A 169 6.19 13.70 3.39
CA ASN A 169 6.45 14.38 2.13
C ASN A 169 6.60 13.39 0.95
N ARG A 170 5.68 12.43 0.79
CA ARG A 170 5.72 11.50 -0.33
C ARG A 170 5.00 12.05 -1.56
N THR A 171 5.37 11.53 -2.72
CA THR A 171 4.80 11.94 -4.01
C THR A 171 3.29 11.73 -4.15
N VAL A 172 2.70 10.86 -3.34
CA VAL A 172 1.25 10.67 -3.24
C VAL A 172 0.56 11.92 -2.70
N PHE A 173 1.19 12.59 -1.74
CA PHE A 173 0.63 13.76 -1.04
C PHE A 173 1.17 15.08 -1.58
N GLU A 174 2.45 15.14 -1.96
CA GLU A 174 3.10 16.35 -2.43
C GLU A 174 3.90 16.08 -3.71
N TYR A 175 3.66 16.87 -4.76
CA TYR A 175 4.43 16.81 -5.99
C TYR A 175 5.59 17.81 -5.94
N ARG A 176 6.84 17.30 -5.90
CA ARG A 176 8.07 18.11 -6.04
C ARG A 176 8.77 17.76 -7.33
N ARG A 177 8.80 18.69 -8.27
CA ARG A 177 9.64 18.56 -9.47
C ARG A 177 11.10 18.77 -9.09
N LYS A 178 11.97 17.78 -9.35
CA LYS A 178 13.41 17.94 -9.17
C LYS A 178 13.92 18.99 -10.16
N GLY A 179 14.39 20.15 -9.66
CA GLY A 179 15.21 21.10 -10.41
C GLY A 179 14.53 22.40 -10.86
N GLU A 180 13.25 22.61 -10.67
CA GLU A 180 12.60 23.90 -10.95
C GLU A 180 12.03 24.50 -9.67
N LYS A 181 12.42 25.75 -9.37
CA LYS A 181 11.64 26.64 -8.52
C LYS A 181 10.41 27.04 -9.32
N SER A 182 9.42 26.16 -9.43
CA SER A 182 8.20 26.51 -10.14
C SER A 182 7.44 27.55 -9.32
N ILE A 183 7.23 28.68 -9.93
CA ILE A 183 6.39 29.79 -9.45
C ILE A 183 4.90 29.36 -9.45
N GLU A 184 4.57 28.26 -10.11
CA GLU A 184 3.20 27.71 -10.16
C GLU A 184 2.98 26.77 -8.97
N LYS A 185 2.30 27.30 -7.96
CA LYS A 185 1.83 26.59 -6.75
C LYS A 185 0.70 25.58 -7.03
N ASP A 186 0.34 25.30 -8.27
CA ASP A 186 -0.95 24.70 -8.63
C ASP A 186 -0.89 23.25 -9.14
N THR A 187 0.17 22.52 -8.86
CA THR A 187 0.18 21.08 -9.21
C THR A 187 -0.17 20.25 -7.97
N PHE A 188 -1.44 20.25 -7.60
CA PHE A 188 -1.93 19.33 -6.57
C PHE A 188 -1.73 17.88 -7.02
N THR A 189 -1.31 17.03 -6.08
CA THR A 189 -1.46 15.59 -6.26
C THR A 189 -2.94 15.23 -6.28
N GLN A 190 -3.30 14.03 -6.72
CA GLN A 190 -4.70 13.56 -6.70
C GLN A 190 -5.29 13.63 -5.28
N PHE A 191 -4.51 13.22 -4.28
CA PHE A 191 -4.90 13.29 -2.87
C PHE A 191 -5.06 14.75 -2.40
N GLY A 192 -4.11 15.60 -2.75
CA GLY A 192 -4.18 17.03 -2.41
C GLY A 192 -5.35 17.73 -3.07
N TYR A 193 -5.70 17.36 -4.31
CA TYR A 193 -6.88 17.88 -5.01
C TYR A 193 -8.18 17.50 -4.30
N MET A 194 -8.31 16.25 -3.86
CA MET A 194 -9.45 15.79 -3.06
C MET A 194 -9.56 16.58 -1.75
N CYS A 195 -8.45 16.73 -1.01
CA CYS A 195 -8.43 17.51 0.23
C CYS A 195 -8.89 18.96 0.00
N HIS A 196 -8.35 19.61 -1.05
CA HIS A 196 -8.73 20.99 -1.40
C HIS A 196 -10.22 21.13 -1.72
N ASN A 197 -10.78 20.19 -2.49
CA ASN A 197 -12.21 20.22 -2.84
C ASN A 197 -13.13 20.07 -1.64
N LEU A 198 -12.73 19.28 -0.65
CA LEU A 198 -13.48 19.03 0.56
C LEU A 198 -13.13 20.00 1.72
N GLY A 199 -12.26 20.97 1.48
CA GLY A 199 -11.84 21.92 2.52
C GLY A 199 -10.97 21.31 3.62
N ILE A 200 -10.38 20.13 3.40
CA ILE A 200 -9.51 19.45 4.35
C ILE A 200 -8.10 20.04 4.28
N ALA A 201 -7.55 20.46 5.40
CA ALA A 201 -6.16 20.88 5.48
C ALA A 201 -5.24 19.65 5.27
N LEU A 202 -4.26 19.76 4.36
CA LEU A 202 -3.25 18.73 4.15
C LEU A 202 -1.89 19.27 4.56
N GLU A 203 -1.35 18.77 5.66
CA GLU A 203 0.00 19.11 6.12
C GLU A 203 0.94 17.94 5.89
N THR A 204 2.10 18.22 5.29
CA THR A 204 3.15 17.25 5.06
C THR A 204 4.40 17.58 5.86
N THR A 205 5.08 16.58 6.39
CA THR A 205 6.30 16.75 7.17
C THR A 205 7.41 15.80 6.73
N SER A 206 8.64 16.31 6.72
CA SER A 206 9.86 15.49 6.58
C SER A 206 10.38 14.99 7.93
N ILE A 207 9.82 15.47 9.04
CA ILE A 207 10.30 15.19 10.39
C ILE A 207 9.55 13.97 10.95
N SER A 208 10.20 12.82 11.03
CA SER A 208 9.60 11.58 11.54
C SER A 208 9.07 11.72 12.97
N GLN A 209 9.76 12.49 13.80
CA GLN A 209 9.36 12.75 15.20
C GLN A 209 7.98 13.41 15.32
N ALA A 210 7.56 14.18 14.31
CA ALA A 210 6.26 14.83 14.29
C ALA A 210 5.09 13.86 14.10
N LYS A 211 5.35 12.64 13.58
CA LYS A 211 4.37 11.55 13.38
C LYS A 211 4.47 10.43 14.41
N GLY A 212 4.94 10.72 15.60
CA GLY A 212 5.23 9.72 16.63
C GLY A 212 4.04 8.87 17.08
N LYS A 213 2.78 9.27 16.84
CA LYS A 213 1.59 8.43 17.14
C LYS A 213 1.44 7.31 16.12
N ILE A 214 1.46 7.60 14.83
CA ILE A 214 1.32 6.58 13.79
C ILE A 214 2.52 5.62 13.79
N GLU A 215 3.74 6.10 14.04
CA GLU A 215 4.91 5.22 14.17
C GLU A 215 4.78 4.24 15.35
N ARG A 216 4.32 4.71 16.50
CA ARG A 216 4.04 3.85 17.67
C ARG A 216 2.90 2.88 17.41
N LEU A 217 1.88 3.32 16.67
CA LEU A 217 0.79 2.45 16.24
C LEU A 217 1.36 1.28 15.42
N PHE A 218 2.14 1.53 14.38
CA PHE A 218 2.72 0.47 13.57
C PHE A 218 3.61 -0.48 14.36
N GLN A 219 4.40 0.01 15.32
CA GLN A 219 5.18 -0.86 16.22
C GLN A 219 4.26 -1.76 17.05
N THR A 220 3.14 -1.25 17.51
CA THR A 220 2.15 -2.01 18.27
C THR A 220 1.47 -3.06 17.40
N LEU A 221 1.01 -2.67 16.20
CA LEU A 221 0.37 -3.55 15.23
C LEU A 221 1.33 -4.67 14.76
N GLN A 222 2.59 -4.35 14.47
CA GLN A 222 3.61 -5.35 14.13
C GLN A 222 3.84 -6.37 15.26
N SER A 223 3.61 -6.00 16.51
CA SER A 223 3.79 -6.91 17.65
C SER A 223 2.54 -7.71 18.01
N ARG A 224 1.36 -7.37 17.46
CA ARG A 224 0.07 -7.96 17.79
C ARG A 224 -0.69 -8.48 16.58
N LEU A 225 -0.93 -7.64 15.58
CA LEU A 225 -1.77 -7.98 14.43
C LEU A 225 -1.24 -9.19 13.65
N ILE A 226 0.08 -9.31 13.49
CA ILE A 226 0.70 -10.46 12.80
C ILE A 226 0.32 -11.79 13.48
N ALA A 227 0.36 -11.83 14.81
CA ALA A 227 -0.02 -13.03 15.57
C ALA A 227 -1.53 -13.32 15.45
N GLU A 228 -2.37 -12.28 15.46
CA GLU A 228 -3.82 -12.43 15.28
C GLU A 228 -4.17 -12.96 13.87
N LEU A 229 -3.58 -12.38 12.81
CA LEU A 229 -3.79 -12.84 11.43
C LEU A 229 -3.41 -14.33 11.29
N ARG A 230 -2.31 -14.74 11.89
CA ARG A 230 -1.89 -16.15 11.90
C ARG A 230 -2.87 -17.05 12.67
N LEU A 231 -3.35 -16.61 13.83
CA LEU A 231 -4.30 -17.36 14.66
C LEU A 231 -5.64 -17.54 13.97
N GLU A 232 -6.08 -16.55 13.19
CA GLU A 232 -7.28 -16.61 12.35
C GLU A 232 -7.05 -17.34 11.01
N LYS A 233 -5.83 -17.88 10.78
CA LYS A 233 -5.46 -18.60 9.55
C LYS A 233 -5.63 -17.76 8.28
N ILE A 234 -5.33 -16.48 8.37
CA ILE A 234 -5.42 -15.56 7.25
C ILE A 234 -4.16 -15.69 6.40
N GLU A 235 -4.33 -15.99 5.11
CA GLU A 235 -3.28 -16.28 4.16
C GLU A 235 -3.21 -15.30 2.99
N THR A 236 -4.26 -14.48 2.77
CA THR A 236 -4.31 -13.52 1.66
C THR A 236 -4.57 -12.09 2.14
N ILE A 237 -4.23 -11.11 1.29
CA ILE A 237 -4.46 -9.68 1.58
C ILE A 237 -5.97 -9.38 1.67
N GLU A 238 -6.78 -10.01 0.83
CA GLU A 238 -8.23 -9.86 0.80
C GLU A 238 -8.84 -10.31 2.13
N GLN A 239 -8.49 -11.53 2.60
CA GLN A 239 -8.92 -12.03 3.90
C GLN A 239 -8.47 -11.12 5.05
N ALA A 240 -7.24 -10.59 4.96
CA ALA A 240 -6.73 -9.66 5.96
C ALA A 240 -7.56 -8.36 6.00
N ASN A 241 -7.97 -7.84 4.84
CA ASN A 241 -8.84 -6.67 4.76
C ASN A 241 -10.26 -6.93 5.30
N GLU A 242 -10.78 -8.13 5.14
CA GLU A 242 -12.08 -8.53 5.72
C GLU A 242 -12.01 -8.63 7.25
N TYR A 243 -10.90 -9.13 7.79
CA TYR A 243 -10.70 -9.26 9.23
C TYR A 243 -10.35 -7.94 9.94
N LEU A 244 -9.66 -7.05 9.23
CA LEU A 244 -9.08 -5.82 9.79
C LEU A 244 -10.10 -4.93 10.55
N PRO A 245 -11.36 -4.72 10.09
CA PRO A 245 -12.35 -3.95 10.84
C PRO A 245 -12.67 -4.55 12.22
N ILE A 246 -12.77 -5.88 12.31
CA ILE A 246 -13.04 -6.59 13.57
C ILE A 246 -11.88 -6.39 14.55
N TYR A 247 -10.65 -6.50 14.05
CA TYR A 247 -9.47 -6.27 14.85
C TYR A 247 -9.36 -4.81 15.33
N ILE A 248 -9.63 -3.84 14.44
CA ILE A 248 -9.60 -2.40 14.76
C ILE A 248 -10.62 -2.07 15.85
N GLN A 249 -11.82 -2.59 15.78
CA GLN A 249 -12.84 -2.39 16.81
C GLN A 249 -12.32 -2.83 18.18
N LYS A 250 -11.82 -4.06 18.31
CA LYS A 250 -11.21 -4.56 19.54
C LYS A 250 -10.03 -3.71 20.02
N PHE A 251 -9.17 -3.31 19.08
CA PHE A 251 -8.01 -2.47 19.38
C PHE A 251 -8.44 -1.11 19.95
N ASN A 252 -9.41 -0.46 19.32
CA ASN A 252 -9.92 0.84 19.75
C ASN A 252 -10.60 0.76 21.13
N GLU A 253 -11.40 -0.28 21.38
CA GLU A 253 -12.02 -0.52 22.69
C GLU A 253 -10.97 -0.65 23.81
N GLN A 254 -9.82 -1.24 23.51
CA GLN A 254 -8.77 -1.50 24.49
C GLN A 254 -7.82 -0.32 24.69
N PHE A 255 -7.47 0.41 23.62
CA PHE A 255 -6.35 1.36 23.63
C PHE A 255 -6.73 2.81 23.35
N ALA A 256 -7.86 3.08 22.72
CA ALA A 256 -8.27 4.43 22.43
C ALA A 256 -8.90 5.11 23.65
N LEU A 257 -8.73 6.44 23.72
CA LEU A 257 -9.45 7.25 24.68
C LEU A 257 -10.92 7.37 24.26
N LYS A 258 -11.82 7.42 25.23
CA LYS A 258 -13.26 7.64 24.94
C LYS A 258 -13.47 8.97 24.25
N ILE A 259 -14.30 8.97 23.22
CA ILE A 259 -14.69 10.18 22.51
C ILE A 259 -15.63 10.98 23.40
N ASP A 260 -15.29 12.25 23.59
CA ASP A 260 -16.21 13.22 24.15
C ASP A 260 -16.98 13.87 22.99
N ASN A 261 -18.28 13.60 22.88
CA ASN A 261 -19.12 14.09 21.78
C ASN A 261 -19.12 15.62 21.66
N ASN A 262 -18.89 16.34 22.75
CA ASN A 262 -18.75 17.80 22.72
C ASN A 262 -17.43 18.28 22.12
N LYS A 263 -16.51 17.37 21.84
CA LYS A 263 -15.18 17.65 21.28
C LYS A 263 -14.93 16.95 19.93
N ASN A 264 -15.99 16.55 19.25
CA ASN A 264 -15.92 16.01 17.89
C ASN A 264 -16.03 17.16 16.87
N VAL A 265 -15.09 17.19 15.92
CA VAL A 265 -15.02 18.21 14.85
C VAL A 265 -15.12 17.61 13.44
N PHE A 266 -15.42 16.34 13.31
CA PHE A 266 -15.77 15.79 12.01
C PHE A 266 -17.02 16.47 11.46
N GLU A 267 -17.00 16.82 10.18
CA GLU A 267 -18.16 17.27 9.47
C GLU A 267 -19.05 16.09 9.04
N ASN A 268 -20.14 16.38 8.32
CA ASN A 268 -21.11 15.36 7.93
C ASN A 268 -20.47 14.19 7.18
N GLN A 269 -20.99 12.99 7.41
CA GLN A 269 -20.63 11.80 6.64
C GLN A 269 -21.05 11.99 5.18
N LEU A 270 -20.21 11.49 4.27
CA LEU A 270 -20.49 11.51 2.85
C LEU A 270 -21.31 10.27 2.43
N THR A 271 -22.18 10.45 1.47
CA THR A 271 -22.86 9.34 0.79
C THR A 271 -21.87 8.52 -0.02
N GLU A 272 -22.23 7.30 -0.36
CA GLU A 272 -21.37 6.43 -1.17
C GLU A 272 -21.06 7.02 -2.56
N GLU A 273 -22.03 7.73 -3.15
CA GLU A 273 -21.84 8.42 -4.43
C GLU A 273 -20.83 9.58 -4.31
N GLU A 274 -20.95 10.38 -3.25
CA GLU A 274 -20.00 11.47 -2.97
C GLU A 274 -18.59 10.93 -2.69
N ILE A 275 -18.47 9.85 -1.94
CA ILE A 275 -17.18 9.18 -1.70
C ILE A 275 -16.56 8.72 -3.04
N ASN A 276 -17.34 8.06 -3.90
CA ASN A 276 -16.88 7.58 -5.19
C ASN A 276 -16.40 8.70 -6.12
N LEU A 277 -17.04 9.85 -6.09
CA LEU A 277 -16.66 11.00 -6.89
C LEU A 277 -15.45 11.76 -6.32
N ASN A 278 -15.43 11.99 -5.01
CA ASN A 278 -14.33 12.72 -4.37
C ASN A 278 -13.02 11.94 -4.36
N LEU A 279 -13.07 10.60 -4.17
CA LEU A 279 -11.91 9.73 -4.23
C LEU A 279 -11.60 9.27 -5.67
N SER A 280 -11.77 10.15 -6.63
CA SER A 280 -11.52 9.88 -8.03
C SER A 280 -10.08 10.17 -8.45
N VAL A 281 -9.65 9.51 -9.53
CA VAL A 281 -8.38 9.80 -10.19
C VAL A 281 -8.65 10.57 -11.47
N ILE A 282 -8.13 11.77 -11.54
CA ILE A 282 -8.35 12.68 -12.66
C ILE A 282 -7.15 12.68 -13.60
N SER A 283 -7.40 12.63 -14.91
CA SER A 283 -6.35 12.73 -15.92
C SER A 283 -6.83 13.42 -17.17
N LYS A 284 -6.03 14.36 -17.69
CA LYS A 284 -6.31 15.04 -18.95
C LYS A 284 -5.95 14.14 -20.13
N ARG A 285 -6.85 14.01 -21.09
CA ARG A 285 -6.69 13.26 -22.34
C ARG A 285 -7.21 14.09 -23.51
N LYS A 286 -6.87 13.67 -24.73
CA LYS A 286 -7.35 14.31 -25.95
C LYS A 286 -8.06 13.28 -26.81
N VAL A 287 -9.13 13.71 -27.44
CA VAL A 287 -9.87 12.92 -28.43
C VAL A 287 -9.00 12.68 -29.66
N ASP A 288 -8.93 11.46 -30.13
CA ASP A 288 -8.20 11.08 -31.33
C ASP A 288 -9.05 11.27 -32.63
N SER A 289 -8.48 10.89 -33.78
CA SER A 289 -9.16 10.99 -35.08
C SER A 289 -10.35 10.03 -35.24
N GLY A 290 -10.46 9.00 -34.38
CA GLY A 290 -11.58 8.06 -34.33
C GLY A 290 -12.63 8.44 -33.29
N CYS A 291 -12.66 9.67 -32.80
CA CYS A 291 -13.51 10.15 -31.72
C CYS A 291 -13.38 9.30 -30.43
N CYS A 292 -12.22 8.68 -30.22
CA CYS A 292 -11.92 7.88 -29.06
C CYS A 292 -10.91 8.56 -28.13
N ILE A 293 -10.93 8.16 -26.87
CA ILE A 293 -9.99 8.56 -25.83
C ILE A 293 -9.16 7.35 -25.44
N SER A 294 -7.84 7.49 -25.39
CA SER A 294 -6.95 6.45 -24.89
C SER A 294 -6.71 6.63 -23.38
N TYR A 295 -7.03 5.59 -22.60
CA TYR A 295 -6.79 5.55 -21.15
C TYR A 295 -6.39 4.14 -20.71
N LYS A 296 -5.29 4.00 -19.97
CA LYS A 296 -4.76 2.70 -19.49
C LYS A 296 -4.68 1.62 -20.57
N ASN A 297 -4.16 1.96 -21.75
CA ASN A 297 -4.02 1.08 -22.93
C ASN A 297 -5.33 0.56 -23.52
N LYS A 298 -6.45 1.16 -23.17
CA LYS A 298 -7.77 0.90 -23.72
C LYS A 298 -8.32 2.14 -24.42
N TYR A 299 -9.33 1.95 -25.26
CA TYR A 299 -9.98 3.03 -25.99
C TYR A 299 -11.42 3.15 -25.54
N TYR A 300 -11.88 4.40 -25.41
CA TYR A 300 -13.21 4.70 -24.90
C TYR A 300 -13.88 5.75 -25.79
N ARG A 301 -15.21 5.64 -25.91
CA ARG A 301 -16.07 6.66 -26.50
C ARG A 301 -16.91 7.31 -25.42
N LEU A 302 -17.29 8.56 -25.70
CA LEU A 302 -18.14 9.33 -24.80
C LEU A 302 -19.60 9.05 -25.11
N GLU A 303 -20.36 8.64 -24.11
CA GLU A 303 -21.79 8.35 -24.16
C GLU A 303 -22.53 9.34 -23.23
N ASP A 304 -23.62 9.92 -23.72
CA ASP A 304 -24.42 10.83 -22.93
C ASP A 304 -25.49 10.09 -22.08
N GLU A 305 -26.30 10.85 -21.35
CA GLU A 305 -27.36 10.33 -20.51
C GLU A 305 -28.45 9.55 -21.30
N ASN A 306 -28.56 9.81 -22.60
CA ASN A 306 -29.51 9.14 -23.48
C ASN A 306 -28.95 7.84 -24.12
N VAL A 307 -27.77 7.40 -23.65
CA VAL A 307 -27.05 6.23 -24.21
C VAL A 307 -26.63 6.43 -25.68
N GLU A 308 -26.46 7.69 -26.09
CA GLU A 308 -25.98 8.03 -27.43
C GLU A 308 -24.49 8.43 -27.40
N PHE A 309 -23.71 7.90 -28.36
CA PHE A 309 -22.34 8.30 -28.53
C PHE A 309 -22.19 9.74 -29.04
N ARG A 310 -21.44 10.54 -28.33
CA ARG A 310 -21.11 11.90 -28.72
C ARG A 310 -19.72 11.98 -29.34
N ASN A 311 -19.66 12.49 -30.56
CA ASN A 311 -18.42 12.61 -31.32
C ASN A 311 -17.86 14.01 -31.15
N PHE A 312 -16.62 14.10 -30.67
CA PHE A 312 -15.91 15.35 -30.50
C PHE A 312 -14.76 15.47 -31.53
N ARG A 313 -14.42 16.70 -31.87
CA ARG A 313 -13.32 17.00 -32.82
C ARG A 313 -11.99 16.47 -32.26
N ARG A 314 -11.13 15.95 -33.12
CA ARG A 314 -9.77 15.56 -32.76
C ARG A 314 -9.05 16.69 -32.01
N GLY A 315 -8.38 16.36 -30.91
CA GLY A 315 -7.66 17.31 -30.09
C GLY A 315 -8.50 17.98 -28.99
N THR A 316 -9.84 17.76 -28.94
CA THR A 316 -10.67 18.22 -27.83
C THR A 316 -10.12 17.64 -26.52
N GLU A 317 -9.89 18.50 -25.54
CA GLU A 317 -9.44 18.08 -24.22
C GLU A 317 -10.61 17.47 -23.45
N VAL A 318 -10.35 16.32 -22.85
CA VAL A 318 -11.30 15.60 -22.01
C VAL A 318 -10.63 15.32 -20.66
N ILE A 319 -11.30 15.67 -19.60
CA ILE A 319 -10.89 15.30 -18.25
C ILE A 319 -11.50 13.94 -17.96
N VAL A 320 -10.67 12.89 -18.00
CA VAL A 320 -11.08 11.53 -17.62
C VAL A 320 -11.08 11.43 -16.10
N VAL A 321 -12.21 11.07 -15.54
CA VAL A 321 -12.43 10.86 -14.09
C VAL A 321 -12.67 9.38 -13.88
N GLN A 322 -11.74 8.72 -13.19
CA GLN A 322 -11.96 7.35 -12.72
C GLN A 322 -12.43 7.42 -11.26
N SER A 323 -13.70 7.11 -11.02
CA SER A 323 -14.28 7.07 -9.68
C SER A 323 -13.71 5.94 -8.84
N PHE A 324 -13.90 5.99 -7.55
CA PHE A 324 -13.37 4.98 -6.61
C PHE A 324 -13.94 3.58 -6.87
N ASP A 325 -15.20 3.47 -7.29
CA ASP A 325 -15.84 2.22 -7.76
C ASP A 325 -15.37 1.78 -9.16
N LYS A 326 -14.32 2.42 -9.72
CA LYS A 326 -13.67 2.13 -11.01
C LYS A 326 -14.50 2.46 -12.25
N LYS A 327 -15.66 3.10 -12.12
CA LYS A 327 -16.38 3.65 -13.27
C LYS A 327 -15.59 4.79 -13.90
N LEU A 328 -15.75 4.95 -15.20
CA LEU A 328 -15.02 5.96 -15.97
C LEU A 328 -15.98 6.98 -16.56
N TYR A 329 -15.66 8.24 -16.30
CA TYR A 329 -16.39 9.38 -16.83
C TYR A 329 -15.44 10.31 -17.61
N GLY A 330 -15.98 11.01 -18.58
CA GLY A 330 -15.28 12.05 -19.33
C GLY A 330 -15.98 13.39 -19.15
N ASN A 331 -15.30 14.39 -18.62
CA ASN A 331 -15.84 15.77 -18.59
C ASN A 331 -15.30 16.53 -19.82
N VAL A 332 -16.21 17.11 -20.59
CA VAL A 332 -15.94 17.97 -21.73
C VAL A 332 -16.75 19.24 -21.58
N SER A 333 -16.08 20.38 -21.43
CA SER A 333 -16.74 21.70 -21.27
C SER A 333 -17.84 21.68 -20.20
N ASP A 334 -17.51 21.15 -19.02
CA ASP A 334 -18.36 21.03 -17.84
C ASP A 334 -19.58 20.10 -17.99
N LYS A 335 -19.62 19.30 -19.06
CA LYS A 335 -20.59 18.22 -19.21
C LYS A 335 -19.95 16.86 -18.95
N LEU A 336 -20.64 16.06 -18.16
CA LEU A 336 -20.21 14.71 -17.81
C LEU A 336 -20.77 13.69 -18.81
N TYR A 337 -19.92 12.78 -19.26
CA TYR A 337 -20.23 11.67 -20.16
C TYR A 337 -19.73 10.37 -19.57
N THR A 338 -20.42 9.29 -19.82
CA THR A 338 -19.92 7.95 -19.49
C THR A 338 -18.89 7.51 -20.52
N LEU A 339 -17.79 6.89 -20.08
CA LEU A 339 -16.78 6.34 -20.97
C LEU A 339 -17.04 4.85 -21.20
N VAL A 340 -17.41 4.48 -22.42
CA VAL A 340 -17.66 3.11 -22.84
C VAL A 340 -16.45 2.55 -23.57
N GLU A 341 -15.96 1.38 -23.14
CA GLU A 341 -14.81 0.73 -23.78
C GLU A 341 -15.12 0.28 -25.20
N VAL A 342 -14.25 0.63 -26.14
CA VAL A 342 -14.35 0.23 -27.53
C VAL A 342 -13.25 -0.76 -27.85
N PRO A 343 -13.58 -1.94 -28.41
CA PRO A 343 -12.60 -2.91 -28.83
C PRO A 343 -11.61 -2.30 -29.86
N LYS A 344 -10.33 -2.64 -29.75
CA LYS A 344 -9.29 -2.12 -30.63
C LYS A 344 -9.58 -2.36 -32.11
N GLU A 345 -10.26 -3.46 -32.43
CA GLU A 345 -10.65 -3.83 -33.79
C GLU A 345 -11.69 -2.89 -34.39
N GLU A 346 -12.62 -2.37 -33.60
CA GLU A 346 -13.60 -1.39 -34.04
C GLU A 346 -12.99 -0.02 -34.31
N LYS A 347 -11.99 0.36 -33.55
CA LYS A 347 -11.25 1.61 -33.75
C LYS A 347 -10.49 1.63 -35.08
N GLU A 348 -9.93 0.50 -35.47
CA GLU A 348 -9.11 0.37 -36.71
C GLU A 348 -9.92 -0.10 -37.92
N SER A 349 -11.23 -0.26 -37.80
CA SER A 349 -12.09 -0.69 -38.91
C SER A 349 -12.16 0.40 -40.00
N ARG A 350 -11.87 0.00 -41.22
CA ARG A 350 -12.08 0.86 -42.41
C ARG A 350 -13.56 0.99 -42.77
N TYR A 351 -14.43 0.15 -42.23
CA TYR A 351 -15.87 0.09 -42.56
C TYR A 351 -16.67 0.28 -41.27
N PHE A 352 -16.97 1.54 -40.95
CA PHE A 352 -17.86 1.88 -39.84
C PHE A 352 -19.29 1.37 -40.17
N GLY A 353 -19.87 0.55 -39.31
CA GLY A 353 -21.25 0.12 -39.41
C GLY A 353 -21.51 -1.20 -40.19
N VAL A 354 -20.50 -1.83 -40.77
CA VAL A 354 -20.65 -3.17 -41.37
C VAL A 354 -20.24 -4.21 -40.34
N LYS A 355 -21.17 -5.07 -39.92
CA LYS A 355 -20.85 -6.25 -39.10
C LYS A 355 -19.81 -7.07 -39.86
N LYS A 356 -18.60 -7.19 -39.32
CA LYS A 356 -17.58 -8.09 -39.89
C LYS A 356 -18.12 -9.49 -39.86
N GLU A 357 -18.30 -10.09 -41.05
CA GLU A 357 -18.42 -11.53 -41.14
C GLU A 357 -17.25 -12.18 -40.41
N VAL A 358 -17.54 -13.17 -39.56
CA VAL A 358 -16.54 -13.91 -38.80
C VAL A 358 -15.47 -14.38 -39.79
N LYS A 359 -14.28 -13.82 -39.70
CA LYS A 359 -13.14 -14.21 -40.54
C LYS A 359 -12.88 -15.68 -40.25
N LYS A 360 -13.17 -16.53 -41.26
CA LYS A 360 -12.72 -17.92 -41.27
C LYS A 360 -11.24 -17.91 -40.92
N GLU A 361 -10.86 -18.67 -39.91
CA GLU A 361 -9.47 -18.81 -39.49
C GLU A 361 -8.59 -19.04 -40.72
N LYS A 362 -7.69 -18.14 -41.04
CA LYS A 362 -6.73 -18.35 -42.11
C LYS A 362 -5.90 -19.55 -41.68
N LYS A 363 -6.11 -20.70 -42.36
CA LYS A 363 -5.22 -21.85 -42.18
C LYS A 363 -3.79 -21.35 -42.33
N LYS A 364 -2.99 -21.53 -41.29
CA LYS A 364 -1.58 -21.17 -41.35
C LYS A 364 -0.97 -21.87 -42.55
N TYR A 365 -0.51 -21.12 -43.54
CA TYR A 365 0.22 -21.66 -44.65
C TYR A 365 1.50 -22.32 -44.13
N ILE A 366 1.56 -23.64 -44.22
CA ILE A 366 2.78 -24.38 -43.89
C ILE A 366 3.47 -24.65 -45.24
N PRO A 367 4.61 -24.01 -45.51
CA PRO A 367 5.29 -24.20 -46.77
C PRO A 367 5.68 -25.67 -46.93
N PRO A 368 5.56 -26.25 -48.16
CA PRO A 368 6.03 -27.61 -48.43
C PRO A 368 7.51 -27.75 -48.12
N LEU A 369 7.99 -28.96 -47.91
CA LEU A 369 9.39 -29.25 -47.56
C LEU A 369 10.39 -28.75 -48.62
N GLU A 370 9.99 -28.71 -49.88
CA GLU A 370 10.81 -28.21 -51.03
C GLU A 370 10.87 -26.70 -51.15
N HIS A 371 10.13 -25.96 -50.28
CA HIS A 371 10.21 -24.49 -50.29
C HIS A 371 11.61 -24.00 -50.00
N PRO A 372 12.20 -23.07 -50.81
CA PRO A 372 13.59 -22.62 -50.70
C PRO A 372 14.02 -22.22 -49.27
N TRP A 373 13.09 -21.72 -48.49
CA TRP A 373 13.31 -21.32 -47.09
C TRP A 373 13.57 -22.52 -46.17
N LYS A 374 12.86 -23.64 -46.39
CA LYS A 374 13.05 -24.86 -45.60
C LYS A 374 14.28 -25.64 -46.06
N LYS A 375 14.56 -25.63 -47.37
CA LYS A 375 15.75 -26.30 -47.94
C LYS A 375 17.05 -25.75 -47.38
N LYS A 376 17.24 -24.42 -47.36
CA LYS A 376 18.39 -23.76 -46.75
C LYS A 376 18.51 -23.99 -45.23
N SER A 377 17.39 -24.08 -44.52
CA SER A 377 17.39 -24.33 -43.09
C SER A 377 17.73 -25.79 -42.76
N PHE A 378 17.30 -26.74 -43.61
CA PHE A 378 17.57 -28.15 -43.48
C PHE A 378 19.01 -28.49 -43.85
N GLU A 379 19.56 -27.89 -44.92
CA GLU A 379 20.97 -27.99 -45.27
C GLU A 379 21.89 -27.52 -44.14
N LYS A 380 21.61 -26.37 -43.54
CA LYS A 380 22.36 -25.89 -42.37
C LYS A 380 22.24 -26.80 -41.14
N TYR A 381 21.10 -27.44 -40.95
CA TYR A 381 20.91 -28.43 -39.90
C TYR A 381 21.75 -29.69 -40.14
N LEU A 382 21.76 -30.21 -41.37
CA LEU A 382 22.59 -31.36 -41.75
C LEU A 382 24.11 -31.07 -41.61
N GLU A 383 24.55 -29.90 -42.05
CA GLU A 383 25.95 -29.47 -41.88
C GLU A 383 26.34 -29.39 -40.39
N LYS A 384 25.42 -28.95 -39.56
CA LYS A 384 25.64 -28.88 -38.10
C LYS A 384 25.71 -30.26 -37.47
N GLN A 385 24.91 -31.20 -37.92
CA GLN A 385 24.90 -32.59 -37.47
C GLN A 385 26.20 -33.34 -37.92
N GLN A 386 26.67 -33.09 -39.15
CA GLN A 386 27.92 -33.63 -39.64
C GLN A 386 29.12 -33.13 -38.81
N LYS A 387 29.17 -31.84 -38.54
CA LYS A 387 30.24 -31.26 -37.69
C LYS A 387 30.20 -31.74 -36.24
N ILE A 388 29.04 -32.16 -35.74
CA ILE A 388 28.95 -32.78 -34.41
C ILE A 388 29.50 -34.21 -34.46
N LYS A 389 29.14 -35.01 -35.47
CA LYS A 389 29.69 -36.37 -35.67
C LYS A 389 31.17 -36.38 -35.88
N GLU A 390 31.71 -35.50 -36.71
CA GLU A 390 33.15 -35.33 -36.94
C GLU A 390 33.93 -34.92 -35.66
N LYS A 391 33.27 -34.22 -34.73
CA LYS A 391 33.86 -33.91 -33.42
C LYS A 391 33.79 -35.04 -32.42
N GLU A 392 32.80 -35.90 -32.51
CA GLU A 392 32.65 -37.08 -31.66
C GLU A 392 33.64 -38.18 -32.10
N GLU A 393 33.91 -38.34 -33.42
CA GLU A 393 34.93 -39.23 -33.95
C GLU A 393 36.41 -38.78 -33.67
N TYR A 394 36.62 -37.52 -33.27
CA TYR A 394 37.97 -37.02 -32.90
C TYR A 394 38.27 -37.13 -31.40
N ILE A 395 37.33 -37.66 -30.62
CA ILE A 395 37.42 -37.77 -29.14
C ILE A 395 37.54 -39.29 -28.72
N GLU A 396 37.30 -40.23 -29.65
CA GLU A 396 37.67 -41.63 -29.48
C GLU A 396 39.11 -41.87 -30.05
#